data_7843fed55e30b9d5b51582fe702baea9
#
_entry.id   7843fed55e30b9d5b51582fe702baea9
#
_cell.length_a   1.000
_cell.length_b   1.000
_cell.length_c   1.000
_cell.angle_alpha   90.00
_cell.angle_beta   90.00
_cell.angle_gamma   90.00
#
_symmetry.space_group_name_H-M   'P 1'
#
loop_
_entity.id
_entity.type
_entity.pdbx_description
1 polymer ?
#
loop_
_entity_poly.entity_id
_entity_poly.type
_entity_poly.pdbx_seq_one_letter_code
_entity_poly.pdbx_strand_id
1 'polypeptide(L)'
;VSAPHSVPPGRTTAAGDSRSIPALRRTYVLDTSVLLSDPWAATRFAEHEVILPLVVVSELEGKRHHHELGWFAREALRMLDDLRLRHGRLDQPISTGNAGGTLQVELNHTDPDLLPVGFRNETNDARILACALNLAAEGRDVVLVSKDIPMRVKAGAVGLRADEYHAQDVVISGWTGMTELDVAPGVIDRLYADGIVELDQARDLPCHTGIRLLGGTASALGRVSVDKRVQLVRGEREAFGLHGRSAEQRIALDLLLDESIGIVSLGGKAGTGKSALALTAGLEAVLERRTQRKVLVFRPLYAVGGQDLGYLPGTENEKMGPWAQAVFDTLDGLASPEVMDEVISRGMLEVLPLTHIRGRSLHDSFVIVDEAQSLERNVLLTVLSRLGSGSRVVLTHDVAQRDNLRVGRHDGVAAVVEKLKGHPLFAHVTLSRSERSPIAALVTEMLEEYGPAA
;
A
#
# COMPACT_ATOMS: atom_id res chain seq x y z
N VAL A 1 47.60 5.06 69.79
CA VAL A 1 47.81 5.95 68.63
C VAL A 1 47.80 5.08 67.38
N SER A 2 46.64 4.94 66.76
CA SER A 2 46.40 4.08 65.59
C SER A 2 46.47 4.93 64.31
N ALA A 3 47.26 4.47 63.37
CA ALA A 3 47.30 5.01 62.01
C ALA A 3 46.19 4.41 61.14
N PRO A 4 45.62 5.12 60.15
CA PRO A 4 44.51 4.63 59.33
C PRO A 4 44.99 3.81 58.12
N HIS A 5 44.21 2.78 57.81
CA HIS A 5 44.36 1.89 56.66
C HIS A 5 44.11 2.62 55.35
N SER A 6 45.03 2.48 54.40
CA SER A 6 44.92 2.89 53.02
C SER A 6 44.10 1.89 52.22
N VAL A 7 43.09 2.39 51.49
CA VAL A 7 42.30 1.65 50.50
C VAL A 7 43.03 1.64 49.16
N PRO A 8 43.15 0.51 48.46
CA PRO A 8 43.78 0.48 47.13
C PRO A 8 42.81 0.99 46.04
N PRO A 9 43.33 1.57 44.92
CA PRO A 9 42.52 2.13 43.84
C PRO A 9 41.85 1.06 43.02
N GLY A 10 40.57 1.31 42.74
CA GLY A 10 39.70 0.43 41.95
C GLY A 10 40.20 0.17 40.54
N ARG A 11 40.11 -1.08 40.16
CA ARG A 11 40.29 -1.52 38.77
C ARG A 11 39.26 -0.86 37.84
N THR A 12 39.71 -0.08 36.88
CA THR A 12 38.98 0.32 35.68
C THR A 12 38.66 -0.92 34.87
N THR A 13 37.39 -1.26 34.80
CA THR A 13 36.89 -2.25 33.85
C THR A 13 37.02 -1.68 32.44
N ALA A 14 37.86 -2.30 31.65
CA ALA A 14 37.98 -2.02 30.21
C ALA A 14 36.61 -2.23 29.54
N ALA A 15 36.19 -1.21 28.79
CA ALA A 15 35.03 -1.30 27.90
C ALA A 15 35.23 -2.46 26.92
N GLY A 16 34.36 -3.43 27.00
CA GLY A 16 34.33 -4.57 26.08
C GLY A 16 34.13 -4.10 24.66
N ASP A 17 35.14 -4.37 23.85
CA ASP A 17 35.13 -4.23 22.41
C ASP A 17 34.04 -5.15 21.87
N SER A 18 32.87 -4.59 21.53
CA SER A 18 31.83 -5.32 20.83
C SER A 18 32.27 -5.54 19.38
N ARG A 19 33.10 -6.57 19.19
CA ARG A 19 33.38 -7.09 17.85
C ARG A 19 32.05 -7.54 17.27
N SER A 20 31.49 -6.72 16.37
CA SER A 20 30.42 -7.12 15.48
C SER A 20 30.86 -8.38 14.75
N ILE A 21 30.20 -9.50 15.00
CA ILE A 21 30.35 -10.72 14.23
C ILE A 21 30.04 -10.31 12.78
N PRO A 22 30.93 -10.50 11.80
CA PRO A 22 30.66 -10.17 10.41
C PRO A 22 29.43 -10.98 10.00
N ALA A 23 28.39 -10.30 9.55
CA ALA A 23 27.18 -10.95 9.03
C ALA A 23 27.62 -11.92 7.94
N LEU A 24 27.30 -13.21 8.07
CA LEU A 24 27.64 -14.24 7.10
C LEU A 24 27.07 -13.83 5.75
N ARG A 25 27.92 -13.56 4.78
CA ARG A 25 27.52 -13.23 3.41
C ARG A 25 26.83 -14.44 2.78
N ARG A 26 25.58 -14.28 2.36
CA ARG A 26 24.78 -15.33 1.70
C ARG A 26 24.77 -15.14 0.20
N THR A 27 24.53 -16.24 -0.51
CA THR A 27 24.34 -16.25 -1.96
C THR A 27 22.85 -16.49 -2.24
N TYR A 28 22.18 -15.49 -2.81
CA TYR A 28 20.79 -15.54 -3.21
C TYR A 28 20.66 -15.83 -4.69
N VAL A 29 20.07 -16.99 -5.04
CA VAL A 29 19.73 -17.33 -6.42
C VAL A 29 18.29 -16.89 -6.69
N LEU A 30 18.08 -15.99 -7.63
CA LEU A 30 16.76 -15.45 -7.91
C LEU A 30 16.08 -16.20 -9.06
N ASP A 31 14.83 -16.54 -8.82
CA ASP A 31 13.91 -17.04 -9.83
C ASP A 31 13.29 -15.88 -10.65
N THR A 32 12.81 -16.17 -11.84
CA THR A 32 12.18 -15.23 -12.77
C THR A 32 10.97 -14.52 -12.15
N SER A 33 10.18 -15.21 -11.35
CA SER A 33 9.00 -14.64 -10.66
C SER A 33 9.34 -13.45 -9.77
N VAL A 34 10.57 -13.40 -9.22
CA VAL A 34 11.06 -12.29 -8.40
C VAL A 34 11.20 -11.03 -9.22
N LEU A 35 11.89 -11.10 -10.39
CA LEU A 35 12.09 -9.95 -11.28
C LEU A 35 10.81 -9.52 -12.00
N LEU A 36 9.89 -10.45 -12.24
CA LEU A 36 8.57 -10.16 -12.77
C LEU A 36 7.64 -9.49 -11.74
N SER A 37 7.97 -9.59 -10.46
CA SER A 37 7.27 -8.86 -9.40
C SER A 37 7.95 -7.53 -9.06
N ASP A 38 9.28 -7.50 -9.04
CA ASP A 38 10.11 -6.33 -8.78
C ASP A 38 11.31 -6.31 -9.74
N PRO A 39 11.28 -5.51 -10.81
CA PRO A 39 12.38 -5.40 -11.76
C PRO A 39 13.73 -5.04 -11.13
N TRP A 40 13.72 -4.36 -9.98
CA TRP A 40 14.91 -3.90 -9.26
C TRP A 40 15.31 -4.83 -8.12
N ALA A 41 14.64 -5.99 -7.96
CA ALA A 41 14.88 -6.92 -6.86
C ALA A 41 16.35 -7.30 -6.70
N ALA A 42 17.05 -7.55 -7.81
CA ALA A 42 18.45 -7.96 -7.81
C ALA A 42 19.41 -6.95 -7.15
N THR A 43 18.99 -5.69 -6.96
CA THR A 43 19.80 -4.64 -6.32
C THR A 43 19.44 -4.41 -4.85
N ARG A 44 18.57 -5.24 -4.25
CA ARG A 44 17.99 -4.99 -2.91
C ARG A 44 18.49 -5.94 -1.82
N PHE A 45 19.56 -6.68 -2.04
CA PHE A 45 20.07 -7.69 -1.11
C PHE A 45 21.24 -7.21 -0.26
N ALA A 46 21.33 -5.90 -0.01
CA ALA A 46 22.30 -5.26 0.87
C ALA A 46 23.76 -5.75 0.64
N GLU A 47 24.40 -6.38 1.65
CA GLU A 47 25.77 -6.90 1.62
C GLU A 47 25.91 -8.28 0.97
N HIS A 48 24.82 -8.87 0.53
CA HIS A 48 24.78 -10.24 0.04
C HIS A 48 25.12 -10.37 -1.44
N GLU A 49 25.38 -11.59 -1.88
CA GLU A 49 25.62 -11.94 -3.27
C GLU A 49 24.31 -12.36 -3.94
N VAL A 50 24.03 -11.77 -5.10
CA VAL A 50 22.86 -12.15 -5.93
C VAL A 50 23.35 -12.83 -7.19
N ILE A 51 22.81 -14.01 -7.45
CA ILE A 51 23.07 -14.79 -8.65
C ILE A 51 21.79 -14.85 -9.49
N LEU A 52 21.92 -14.47 -10.75
CA LEU A 52 20.88 -14.64 -11.76
C LEU A 52 21.30 -15.74 -12.74
N PRO A 53 20.70 -16.94 -12.67
CA PRO A 53 20.93 -17.96 -13.69
C PRO A 53 20.58 -17.41 -15.08
N LEU A 54 21.37 -17.73 -16.10
CA LEU A 54 21.15 -17.25 -17.47
C LEU A 54 19.73 -17.54 -17.98
N VAL A 55 19.16 -18.66 -17.57
CA VAL A 55 17.80 -19.05 -17.94
C VAL A 55 16.75 -18.02 -17.50
N VAL A 56 16.97 -17.31 -16.39
CA VAL A 56 16.09 -16.24 -15.92
C VAL A 56 16.06 -15.08 -16.90
N VAL A 57 17.23 -14.70 -17.45
CA VAL A 57 17.31 -13.65 -18.48
C VAL A 57 16.56 -14.07 -19.74
N SER A 58 16.70 -15.34 -20.16
CA SER A 58 15.98 -15.89 -21.32
C SER A 58 14.46 -15.93 -21.11
N GLU A 59 14.01 -16.25 -19.91
CA GLU A 59 12.58 -16.22 -19.57
C GLU A 59 12.01 -14.79 -19.57
N LEU A 60 12.76 -13.82 -19.05
CA LEU A 60 12.37 -12.40 -19.12
C LEU A 60 12.25 -11.96 -20.58
N GLU A 61 13.18 -12.37 -21.45
CA GLU A 61 13.09 -12.07 -22.87
C GLU A 61 11.83 -12.67 -23.49
N GLY A 62 11.51 -13.92 -23.23
CA GLY A 62 10.29 -14.58 -23.71
C GLY A 62 9.01 -13.88 -23.26
N LYS A 63 9.05 -13.23 -22.11
CA LYS A 63 7.88 -12.53 -21.52
C LYS A 63 7.77 -11.04 -21.92
N ARG A 64 8.69 -10.47 -22.72
CA ARG A 64 8.68 -9.05 -23.12
C ARG A 64 7.38 -8.56 -23.75
N HIS A 65 6.68 -9.44 -24.45
CA HIS A 65 5.44 -9.14 -25.17
C HIS A 65 4.19 -9.66 -24.42
N HIS A 66 4.37 -10.24 -23.25
CA HIS A 66 3.24 -10.71 -22.45
C HIS A 66 2.36 -9.53 -22.00
N HIS A 67 1.06 -9.65 -22.13
CA HIS A 67 0.11 -8.57 -21.90
C HIS A 67 0.28 -7.95 -20.48
N GLU A 68 0.42 -8.76 -19.45
CA GLU A 68 0.50 -8.33 -18.05
C GLU A 68 1.95 -8.18 -17.56
N LEU A 69 2.81 -9.14 -17.87
CA LEU A 69 4.17 -9.21 -17.34
C LEU A 69 5.21 -8.50 -18.20
N GLY A 70 4.84 -8.09 -19.42
CA GLY A 70 5.79 -7.54 -20.39
C GLY A 70 6.44 -6.23 -19.95
N TRP A 71 5.76 -5.42 -19.17
CA TRP A 71 6.35 -4.21 -18.59
C TRP A 71 7.47 -4.55 -17.60
N PHE A 72 7.21 -5.45 -16.66
CA PHE A 72 8.19 -5.89 -15.65
C PHE A 72 9.40 -6.56 -16.31
N ALA A 73 9.15 -7.43 -17.29
CA ALA A 73 10.22 -8.09 -18.03
C ALA A 73 11.12 -7.08 -18.76
N ARG A 74 10.54 -6.09 -19.43
CA ARG A 74 11.32 -5.03 -20.11
C ARG A 74 12.10 -4.16 -19.13
N GLU A 75 11.53 -3.80 -17.98
CA GLU A 75 12.23 -3.00 -16.99
C GLU A 75 13.37 -3.78 -16.32
N ALA A 76 13.17 -5.06 -16.01
CA ALA A 76 14.25 -5.90 -15.50
C ALA A 76 15.40 -6.04 -16.50
N LEU A 77 15.10 -6.26 -17.78
CA LEU A 77 16.11 -6.31 -18.82
C LEU A 77 16.82 -4.97 -19.02
N ARG A 78 16.12 -3.83 -18.93
CA ARG A 78 16.74 -2.50 -18.97
C ARG A 78 17.68 -2.28 -17.76
N MET A 79 17.25 -2.65 -16.57
CA MET A 79 18.10 -2.57 -15.38
C MET A 79 19.38 -3.38 -15.56
N LEU A 80 19.30 -4.60 -16.10
CA LEU A 80 20.47 -5.43 -16.39
C LEU A 80 21.38 -4.79 -17.46
N ASP A 81 20.80 -4.21 -18.51
CA ASP A 81 21.57 -3.53 -19.55
C ASP A 81 22.25 -2.25 -19.03
N ASP A 82 21.57 -1.46 -18.19
CA ASP A 82 22.17 -0.31 -17.52
C ASP A 82 23.35 -0.71 -16.62
N LEU A 83 23.25 -1.82 -15.90
CA LEU A 83 24.36 -2.36 -15.10
C LEU A 83 25.50 -2.82 -15.99
N ARG A 84 25.22 -3.50 -17.11
CA ARG A 84 26.20 -3.90 -18.11
C ARG A 84 26.95 -2.69 -18.69
N LEU A 85 26.23 -1.62 -19.01
CA LEU A 85 26.86 -0.40 -19.55
C LEU A 85 27.78 0.28 -18.53
N ARG A 86 27.46 0.22 -17.23
CA ARG A 86 28.26 0.83 -16.16
C ARG A 86 29.47 -0.02 -15.78
N HIS A 87 29.32 -1.34 -15.74
CA HIS A 87 30.33 -2.27 -15.17
C HIS A 87 31.01 -3.16 -16.21
N GLY A 88 30.55 -3.17 -17.46
CA GLY A 88 31.08 -3.96 -18.57
C GLY A 88 30.47 -5.35 -18.65
N ARG A 89 30.96 -6.31 -17.87
CA ARG A 89 30.51 -7.71 -17.92
C ARG A 89 29.65 -8.03 -16.71
N LEU A 90 28.57 -8.80 -16.92
CA LEU A 90 27.68 -9.27 -15.86
C LEU A 90 27.97 -10.72 -15.42
N ASP A 91 28.82 -11.44 -16.13
CA ASP A 91 29.29 -12.78 -15.76
C ASP A 91 30.36 -12.77 -14.66
N GLN A 92 30.76 -11.59 -14.22
CA GLN A 92 31.60 -11.34 -13.05
C GLN A 92 30.78 -10.59 -11.98
N PRO A 93 31.08 -10.78 -10.68
CA PRO A 93 30.40 -10.05 -9.63
C PRO A 93 30.55 -8.54 -9.79
N ILE A 94 29.45 -7.82 -9.94
CA ILE A 94 29.42 -6.36 -10.00
C ILE A 94 28.79 -5.80 -8.72
N SER A 95 29.24 -4.61 -8.28
CA SER A 95 28.66 -3.97 -7.10
C SER A 95 27.24 -3.46 -7.37
N THR A 96 26.30 -3.73 -6.47
CA THR A 96 24.91 -3.30 -6.56
C THR A 96 24.57 -2.10 -5.68
N GLY A 97 25.53 -1.57 -4.90
CA GLY A 97 25.31 -0.39 -4.04
C GLY A 97 26.35 -0.22 -2.95
N ASN A 98 26.09 0.70 -2.01
CA ASN A 98 27.03 1.12 -0.96
C ASN A 98 27.21 0.10 0.17
N ALA A 99 26.36 -0.92 0.26
CA ALA A 99 26.41 -1.93 1.32
C ALA A 99 27.33 -3.12 1.02
N GLY A 100 28.03 -3.12 -0.13
CA GLY A 100 28.98 -4.18 -0.49
C GLY A 100 28.34 -5.42 -1.15
N GLY A 101 27.06 -5.38 -1.47
CA GLY A 101 26.38 -6.43 -2.22
C GLY A 101 26.84 -6.55 -3.67
N THR A 102 26.70 -7.73 -4.24
CA THR A 102 27.11 -8.00 -5.64
C THR A 102 26.01 -8.71 -6.41
N LEU A 103 25.99 -8.49 -7.73
CA LEU A 103 25.16 -9.19 -8.69
C LEU A 103 26.05 -9.87 -9.73
N GLN A 104 25.69 -11.09 -10.11
CA GLN A 104 26.32 -11.83 -11.20
C GLN A 104 25.27 -12.59 -12.00
N VAL A 105 25.42 -12.59 -13.32
CA VAL A 105 24.68 -13.51 -14.21
C VAL A 105 25.50 -14.80 -14.34
N GLU A 106 24.93 -15.91 -13.90
CA GLU A 106 25.64 -17.19 -13.85
C GLU A 106 25.44 -17.98 -15.13
N LEU A 107 26.57 -18.38 -15.75
CA LEU A 107 26.60 -19.06 -17.04
C LEU A 107 26.99 -20.55 -16.93
N ASN A 108 27.74 -20.94 -15.89
CA ASN A 108 28.50 -22.18 -15.87
C ASN A 108 27.98 -23.26 -14.92
N HIS A 109 27.23 -22.90 -13.88
CA HIS A 109 26.70 -23.83 -12.88
C HIS A 109 25.42 -24.49 -13.37
N THR A 110 25.52 -25.30 -14.42
CA THR A 110 24.37 -25.92 -15.12
C THR A 110 24.36 -27.43 -15.06
N ASP A 111 25.28 -28.07 -14.31
CA ASP A 111 25.35 -29.52 -14.22
C ASP A 111 24.05 -30.10 -13.58
N PRO A 112 23.27 -30.89 -14.35
CA PRO A 112 22.04 -31.46 -13.85
C PRO A 112 22.26 -32.72 -12.97
N ASP A 113 23.50 -33.25 -12.87
CA ASP A 113 23.76 -34.51 -12.18
C ASP A 113 23.59 -34.39 -10.65
N LEU A 114 23.63 -33.20 -10.12
CA LEU A 114 23.28 -32.94 -8.71
C LEU A 114 21.78 -32.95 -8.44
N LEU A 115 20.94 -32.91 -9.49
CA LEU A 115 19.49 -33.05 -9.34
C LEU A 115 19.09 -34.53 -9.23
N PRO A 116 18.12 -34.87 -8.39
CA PRO A 116 17.47 -36.17 -8.40
C PRO A 116 16.93 -36.50 -9.81
N VAL A 117 16.94 -37.78 -10.21
CA VAL A 117 16.55 -38.19 -11.57
C VAL A 117 15.19 -37.65 -12.01
N GLY A 118 14.22 -37.55 -11.09
CA GLY A 118 12.88 -37.00 -11.39
C GLY A 118 12.87 -35.48 -11.68
N PHE A 119 13.96 -34.74 -11.40
CA PHE A 119 14.12 -33.34 -11.67
C PHE A 119 15.06 -33.01 -12.84
N ARG A 120 15.69 -34.06 -13.46
CA ARG A 120 16.63 -33.89 -14.59
C ARG A 120 15.89 -33.68 -15.92
N ASN A 121 14.83 -32.91 -15.90
CA ASN A 121 14.14 -32.48 -17.10
C ASN A 121 14.70 -31.16 -17.61
N GLU A 122 14.55 -30.85 -18.89
CA GLU A 122 15.05 -29.59 -19.48
C GLU A 122 14.17 -28.37 -19.17
N THR A 123 13.41 -28.38 -18.08
CA THR A 123 12.59 -27.23 -17.68
C THR A 123 13.46 -26.11 -17.10
N ASN A 124 12.99 -24.89 -17.25
CA ASN A 124 13.69 -23.74 -16.71
C ASN A 124 13.83 -23.80 -15.19
N ASP A 125 12.81 -24.28 -14.48
CA ASP A 125 12.86 -24.54 -13.03
C ASP A 125 14.01 -25.47 -12.66
N ALA A 126 14.17 -26.58 -13.41
CA ALA A 126 15.26 -27.54 -13.17
C ALA A 126 16.64 -26.88 -13.37
N ARG A 127 16.79 -26.00 -14.35
CA ARG A 127 18.03 -25.25 -14.58
C ARG A 127 18.35 -24.25 -13.47
N ILE A 128 17.33 -23.58 -12.93
CA ILE A 128 17.51 -22.68 -11.77
C ILE A 128 17.89 -23.47 -10.52
N LEU A 129 17.22 -24.62 -10.28
CA LEU A 129 17.55 -25.52 -9.16
C LEU A 129 18.97 -26.11 -9.31
N ALA A 130 19.37 -26.53 -10.52
CA ALA A 130 20.71 -27.01 -10.79
C ALA A 130 21.75 -25.95 -10.46
N CYS A 131 21.56 -24.71 -10.91
CA CYS A 131 22.44 -23.60 -10.58
C CYS A 131 22.61 -23.42 -9.07
N ALA A 132 21.50 -23.39 -8.33
CA ALA A 132 21.53 -23.25 -6.86
C ALA A 132 22.25 -24.41 -6.16
N LEU A 133 22.00 -25.67 -6.60
CA LEU A 133 22.66 -26.85 -6.04
C LEU A 133 24.16 -26.90 -6.34
N ASN A 134 24.57 -26.55 -7.56
CA ASN A 134 25.99 -26.50 -7.94
C ASN A 134 26.74 -25.47 -7.04
N LEU A 135 26.18 -24.28 -6.86
CA LEU A 135 26.76 -23.27 -5.96
C LEU A 135 26.81 -23.73 -4.50
N ALA A 136 25.78 -24.45 -4.04
CA ALA A 136 25.78 -25.01 -2.68
C ALA A 136 26.81 -26.12 -2.52
N ALA A 137 27.04 -26.95 -3.56
CA ALA A 137 28.08 -27.97 -3.57
C ALA A 137 29.51 -27.39 -3.50
N GLU A 138 29.72 -26.15 -3.94
CA GLU A 138 30.96 -25.40 -3.75
C GLU A 138 31.15 -24.85 -2.31
N GLY A 139 30.19 -25.11 -1.42
CA GLY A 139 30.23 -24.68 -0.01
C GLY A 139 29.69 -23.27 0.23
N ARG A 140 28.99 -22.67 -0.71
CA ARG A 140 28.30 -21.39 -0.51
C ARG A 140 27.04 -21.56 0.34
N ASP A 141 26.69 -20.55 1.13
CA ASP A 141 25.43 -20.48 1.87
C ASP A 141 24.32 -20.00 0.93
N VAL A 142 23.74 -20.93 0.15
CA VAL A 142 22.77 -20.64 -0.91
C VAL A 142 21.35 -20.60 -0.39
N VAL A 143 20.58 -19.59 -0.82
CA VAL A 143 19.14 -19.46 -0.63
C VAL A 143 18.48 -19.20 -1.99
N LEU A 144 17.57 -20.07 -2.40
CA LEU A 144 16.73 -19.80 -3.57
C LEU A 144 15.61 -18.82 -3.19
N VAL A 145 15.44 -17.75 -3.96
CA VAL A 145 14.36 -16.79 -3.74
C VAL A 145 13.36 -16.86 -4.89
N SER A 146 12.12 -17.15 -4.57
CA SER A 146 11.03 -17.24 -5.56
C SER A 146 9.69 -16.83 -4.97
N LYS A 147 8.84 -16.18 -5.78
CA LYS A 147 7.42 -15.95 -5.46
C LYS A 147 6.54 -17.16 -5.83
N ASP A 148 7.07 -18.09 -6.60
CA ASP A 148 6.35 -19.29 -7.02
C ASP A 148 6.41 -20.38 -5.93
N ILE A 149 5.25 -20.77 -5.38
CA ILE A 149 5.14 -21.82 -4.35
C ILE A 149 5.69 -23.17 -4.85
N PRO A 150 5.29 -23.68 -6.03
CA PRO A 150 5.87 -24.89 -6.61
C PRO A 150 7.39 -24.89 -6.64
N MET A 151 8.01 -23.76 -7.01
CA MET A 151 9.46 -23.63 -7.07
C MET A 151 10.10 -23.75 -5.69
N ARG A 152 9.53 -23.11 -4.66
CA ARG A 152 10.03 -23.24 -3.28
C ARG A 152 9.87 -24.64 -2.72
N VAL A 153 8.73 -25.31 -3.03
CA VAL A 153 8.52 -26.73 -2.64
C VAL A 153 9.54 -27.63 -3.30
N LYS A 154 9.80 -27.47 -4.60
CA LYS A 154 10.84 -28.23 -5.32
C LYS A 154 12.23 -28.00 -4.73
N ALA A 155 12.59 -26.76 -4.41
CA ALA A 155 13.86 -26.42 -3.77
C ALA A 155 14.01 -27.13 -2.41
N GLY A 156 12.98 -27.09 -1.55
CA GLY A 156 12.97 -27.82 -0.29
C GLY A 156 13.11 -29.34 -0.47
N ALA A 157 12.48 -29.91 -1.49
CA ALA A 157 12.56 -31.35 -1.78
C ALA A 157 13.98 -31.82 -2.19
N VAL A 158 14.79 -30.93 -2.77
CA VAL A 158 16.20 -31.22 -3.12
C VAL A 158 17.20 -30.72 -2.06
N GLY A 159 16.72 -30.31 -0.87
CA GLY A 159 17.57 -29.92 0.26
C GLY A 159 18.10 -28.49 0.22
N LEU A 160 17.61 -27.64 -0.71
CA LEU A 160 17.93 -26.22 -0.74
C LEU A 160 17.05 -25.41 0.21
N ARG A 161 17.62 -24.41 0.85
CA ARG A 161 16.82 -23.37 1.50
C ARG A 161 16.13 -22.53 0.43
N ALA A 162 14.85 -22.24 0.64
CA ALA A 162 14.09 -21.39 -0.26
C ALA A 162 13.25 -20.40 0.54
N ASP A 163 13.34 -19.13 0.14
CA ASP A 163 12.62 -18.02 0.75
C ASP A 163 11.69 -17.33 -0.26
N GLU A 164 10.62 -16.77 0.24
CA GLU A 164 9.77 -15.89 -0.57
C GLU A 164 10.38 -14.48 -0.64
N TYR A 165 10.27 -13.81 -1.79
CA TYR A 165 10.69 -12.42 -1.94
C TYR A 165 9.67 -11.46 -1.34
N HIS A 166 10.04 -10.76 -0.27
CA HIS A 166 9.15 -9.88 0.49
C HIS A 166 9.47 -8.38 0.40
N ALA A 167 10.54 -7.96 -0.27
CA ALA A 167 10.98 -6.57 -0.25
C ALA A 167 9.94 -5.57 -0.82
N GLN A 168 8.95 -6.04 -1.57
CA GLN A 168 7.81 -5.25 -2.02
C GLN A 168 6.57 -5.39 -1.14
N ASP A 169 6.56 -6.34 -0.23
CA ASP A 169 5.44 -6.50 0.67
C ASP A 169 5.33 -5.26 1.55
N VAL A 170 4.14 -4.69 1.61
CA VAL A 170 3.87 -3.55 2.48
C VAL A 170 3.72 -4.10 3.88
N VAL A 171 4.61 -3.70 4.78
CA VAL A 171 4.42 -3.97 6.21
C VAL A 171 3.26 -3.09 6.65
N ILE A 172 2.11 -3.71 6.89
CA ILE A 172 0.90 -3.02 7.36
C ILE A 172 1.03 -2.86 8.87
N SER A 173 1.17 -1.60 9.31
CA SER A 173 1.29 -1.28 10.74
C SER A 173 -0.02 -1.43 11.52
N GLY A 174 -1.15 -1.66 10.83
CA GLY A 174 -2.48 -1.65 11.42
C GLY A 174 -2.97 -0.26 11.81
N TRP A 175 -2.29 0.81 11.35
CA TRP A 175 -2.72 2.17 11.65
C TRP A 175 -4.06 2.50 11.01
N THR A 176 -5.04 2.80 11.85
CA THR A 176 -6.42 3.11 11.45
C THR A 176 -6.67 4.60 11.21
N GLY A 177 -5.67 5.45 11.48
CA GLY A 177 -5.87 6.91 11.51
C GLY A 177 -6.60 7.42 12.76
N MET A 178 -6.95 6.53 13.70
CA MET A 178 -7.63 6.86 14.97
C MET A 178 -6.86 6.27 16.15
N THR A 179 -6.96 6.96 17.30
CA THR A 179 -6.47 6.44 18.57
C THR A 179 -7.32 6.97 19.73
N GLU A 180 -7.23 6.35 20.90
CA GLU A 180 -7.84 6.83 22.15
C GLU A 180 -6.74 7.22 23.12
N LEU A 181 -6.93 8.32 23.84
CA LEU A 181 -6.02 8.81 24.88
C LEU A 181 -6.79 9.17 26.14
N ASP A 182 -6.34 8.61 27.24
CA ASP A 182 -6.81 9.02 28.56
C ASP A 182 -6.11 10.31 29.00
N VAL A 183 -6.90 11.31 29.37
CA VAL A 183 -6.41 12.63 29.75
C VAL A 183 -7.08 13.12 31.06
N ALA A 184 -6.43 14.06 31.72
CA ALA A 184 -7.06 14.72 32.87
C ALA A 184 -8.31 15.50 32.42
N PRO A 185 -9.41 15.51 33.23
CA PRO A 185 -10.67 16.18 32.87
C PRO A 185 -10.47 17.64 32.41
N GLY A 186 -9.63 18.42 33.07
CA GLY A 186 -9.32 19.80 32.69
C GLY A 186 -8.67 19.99 31.33
N VAL A 187 -8.16 18.92 30.69
CA VAL A 187 -7.66 18.97 29.29
C VAL A 187 -8.84 19.10 28.33
N ILE A 188 -9.91 18.34 28.59
CA ILE A 188 -11.13 18.38 27.77
C ILE A 188 -11.78 19.75 27.86
N ASP A 189 -11.87 20.31 29.05
CA ASP A 189 -12.44 21.66 29.27
C ASP A 189 -11.64 22.71 28.49
N ARG A 190 -10.31 22.66 28.55
CA ARG A 190 -9.44 23.57 27.76
C ARG A 190 -9.61 23.38 26.27
N LEU A 191 -9.70 22.12 25.78
CA LEU A 191 -9.89 21.86 24.36
C LEU A 191 -11.21 22.45 23.84
N TYR A 192 -12.29 22.37 24.64
CA TYR A 192 -13.55 23.01 24.27
C TYR A 192 -13.49 24.55 24.34
N ALA A 193 -12.77 25.12 25.31
CA ALA A 193 -12.63 26.57 25.48
C ALA A 193 -11.74 27.19 24.40
N ASP A 194 -10.57 26.60 24.15
CA ASP A 194 -9.52 27.18 23.33
C ASP A 194 -9.53 26.63 21.88
N GLY A 195 -10.24 25.52 21.63
CA GLY A 195 -10.28 24.83 20.34
C GLY A 195 -9.01 24.04 20.00
N ILE A 196 -7.94 24.20 20.81
CA ILE A 196 -6.65 23.56 20.60
C ILE A 196 -5.95 23.34 21.94
N VAL A 197 -5.19 22.24 22.05
CA VAL A 197 -4.41 21.91 23.24
C VAL A 197 -3.09 21.22 22.86
N GLU A 198 -2.05 21.45 23.64
CA GLU A 198 -0.80 20.70 23.55
C GLU A 198 -0.86 19.47 24.47
N LEU A 199 -0.52 18.30 23.91
CA LEU A 199 -0.44 17.04 24.61
C LEU A 199 0.87 16.33 24.25
N ASP A 200 1.68 15.99 25.24
CA ASP A 200 2.94 15.28 24.99
C ASP A 200 2.71 13.93 24.30
N GLN A 201 1.63 13.21 24.67
CA GLN A 201 1.23 11.94 24.08
C GLN A 201 0.87 12.06 22.57
N ALA A 202 0.49 13.26 22.10
CA ALA A 202 0.13 13.47 20.70
C ALA A 202 1.34 13.82 19.82
N ARG A 203 2.50 14.16 20.39
CA ARG A 203 3.70 14.60 19.65
C ARG A 203 4.24 13.52 18.71
N ASP A 204 4.21 12.26 19.15
CA ASP A 204 4.72 11.13 18.38
C ASP A 204 3.70 10.56 17.39
N LEU A 205 2.43 10.98 17.48
CA LEU A 205 1.39 10.53 16.56
C LEU A 205 1.57 11.19 15.17
N PRO A 206 1.25 10.47 14.09
CA PRO A 206 1.19 11.05 12.75
C PRO A 206 0.25 12.25 12.71
N CYS A 207 0.58 13.32 11.97
CA CYS A 207 -0.37 14.41 11.77
C CYS A 207 -1.65 13.90 11.10
N HIS A 208 -2.75 14.57 11.36
CA HIS A 208 -4.11 14.21 10.95
C HIS A 208 -4.68 12.96 11.63
N THR A 209 -3.98 12.31 12.58
CA THR A 209 -4.55 11.25 13.40
C THR A 209 -5.73 11.81 14.22
N GLY A 210 -6.90 11.18 14.10
CA GLY A 210 -8.06 11.45 14.97
C GLY A 210 -7.82 10.89 16.38
N ILE A 211 -8.19 11.65 17.38
CA ILE A 211 -8.02 11.25 18.78
C ILE A 211 -9.37 11.33 19.51
N ARG A 212 -9.76 10.23 20.13
CA ARG A 212 -10.82 10.23 21.12
C ARG A 212 -10.20 10.44 22.49
N LEU A 213 -10.38 11.64 23.06
CA LEU A 213 -9.90 11.99 24.38
C LEU A 213 -10.92 11.54 25.43
N LEU A 214 -10.47 10.82 26.43
CA LEU A 214 -11.28 10.31 27.54
C LEU A 214 -10.78 10.93 28.84
N GLY A 215 -11.64 11.66 29.57
CA GLY A 215 -11.29 12.33 30.81
C GLY A 215 -12.37 12.13 31.86
N GLY A 216 -12.31 11.02 32.59
CA GLY A 216 -13.35 10.66 33.56
C GLY A 216 -14.69 10.38 32.90
N THR A 217 -15.71 11.22 33.13
CA THR A 217 -17.04 11.12 32.51
C THR A 217 -17.19 11.92 31.24
N ALA A 218 -16.21 12.77 30.93
CA ALA A 218 -16.19 13.63 29.71
C ALA A 218 -15.38 13.01 28.59
N SER A 219 -15.76 13.30 27.35
CA SER A 219 -14.99 12.92 26.18
C SER A 219 -14.99 14.04 25.14
N ALA A 220 -13.93 14.12 24.36
CA ALA A 220 -13.83 15.04 23.24
C ALA A 220 -13.22 14.33 22.02
N LEU A 221 -13.53 14.85 20.84
CA LEU A 221 -12.93 14.40 19.60
C LEU A 221 -11.93 15.47 19.13
N GLY A 222 -10.71 15.07 18.89
CA GLY A 222 -9.65 15.94 18.40
C GLY A 222 -8.91 15.33 17.21
N ARG A 223 -8.09 16.14 16.57
CA ARG A 223 -7.20 15.75 15.47
C ARG A 223 -5.81 16.33 15.70
N VAL A 224 -4.78 15.53 15.46
CA VAL A 224 -3.38 15.99 15.50
C VAL A 224 -3.14 16.92 14.32
N SER A 225 -2.76 18.16 14.58
CA SER A 225 -2.37 19.14 13.56
C SER A 225 -0.94 18.89 13.04
N VAL A 226 -0.55 19.61 12.00
CA VAL A 226 0.80 19.50 11.42
C VAL A 226 1.88 19.91 12.43
N ASP A 227 1.59 20.89 13.28
CA ASP A 227 2.44 21.39 14.37
C ASP A 227 2.33 20.56 15.67
N LYS A 228 1.72 19.37 15.59
CA LYS A 228 1.63 18.40 16.68
C LYS A 228 0.78 18.82 17.88
N ARG A 229 -0.11 19.77 17.69
CA ARG A 229 -1.15 20.12 18.65
C ARG A 229 -2.44 19.35 18.37
N VAL A 230 -3.31 19.22 19.35
CA VAL A 230 -4.61 18.58 19.17
C VAL A 230 -5.67 19.66 18.98
N GLN A 231 -6.30 19.67 17.80
CA GLN A 231 -7.41 20.57 17.44
C GLN A 231 -8.74 19.91 17.71
N LEU A 232 -9.70 20.65 18.26
CA LEU A 232 -11.06 20.18 18.50
C LEU A 232 -11.78 19.88 17.17
N VAL A 233 -12.31 18.66 17.05
CA VAL A 233 -13.21 18.29 15.95
C VAL A 233 -14.64 18.41 16.44
N ARG A 234 -15.36 19.43 15.97
CA ARG A 234 -16.75 19.70 16.37
C ARG A 234 -17.70 18.73 15.68
N GLY A 235 -18.65 18.19 16.44
CA GLY A 235 -19.63 17.21 15.94
C GLY A 235 -20.66 17.79 14.96
N GLU A 236 -20.75 19.09 14.86
CA GLU A 236 -21.73 19.85 14.03
C GLU A 236 -21.26 20.03 12.57
N ARG A 237 -20.02 19.58 12.25
CA ARG A 237 -19.55 19.66 10.85
C ARG A 237 -20.39 18.78 9.96
N GLU A 238 -20.86 19.36 8.88
CA GLU A 238 -21.60 18.70 7.82
C GLU A 238 -20.97 18.98 6.47
N ALA A 239 -21.19 18.09 5.52
CA ALA A 239 -20.88 18.30 4.11
C ALA A 239 -22.14 18.01 3.32
N PHE A 240 -22.61 19.00 2.59
CA PHE A 240 -23.80 18.89 1.75
C PHE A 240 -24.99 18.22 2.49
N GLY A 241 -25.26 18.67 3.73
CA GLY A 241 -26.31 18.15 4.62
C GLY A 241 -26.01 16.81 5.31
N LEU A 242 -24.89 16.15 5.03
CA LEU A 242 -24.50 14.91 5.68
C LEU A 242 -23.68 15.15 6.94
N HIS A 243 -24.12 14.60 8.07
CA HIS A 243 -23.41 14.61 9.34
C HIS A 243 -22.74 13.29 9.65
N GLY A 244 -21.59 13.33 10.30
CA GLY A 244 -20.93 12.13 10.82
C GLY A 244 -21.65 11.54 12.03
N ARG A 245 -22.08 10.28 11.95
CA ARG A 245 -22.78 9.55 13.01
C ARG A 245 -21.82 8.93 14.01
N SER A 246 -20.66 8.45 13.59
CA SER A 246 -19.60 7.90 14.44
C SER A 246 -18.43 8.87 14.60
N ALA A 247 -17.53 8.60 15.56
CA ALA A 247 -16.31 9.39 15.75
C ALA A 247 -15.44 9.39 14.49
N GLU A 248 -15.29 8.21 13.86
CA GLU A 248 -14.50 8.03 12.63
C GLU A 248 -15.11 8.81 11.48
N GLN A 249 -16.43 8.82 11.32
CA GLN A 249 -17.12 9.59 10.27
C GLN A 249 -16.97 11.10 10.50
N ARG A 250 -16.97 11.58 11.74
CA ARG A 250 -16.74 13.00 12.06
C ARG A 250 -15.30 13.40 11.76
N ILE A 251 -14.33 12.55 12.08
CA ILE A 251 -12.93 12.76 11.65
C ILE A 251 -12.83 12.73 10.14
N ALA A 252 -13.48 11.78 9.45
CA ALA A 252 -13.47 11.72 8.00
C ALA A 252 -13.99 13.01 7.36
N LEU A 253 -15.11 13.56 7.86
CA LEU A 253 -15.64 14.84 7.39
C LEU A 253 -14.68 15.99 7.67
N ASP A 254 -14.07 16.04 8.85
CA ASP A 254 -13.08 17.05 9.19
C ASP A 254 -11.89 17.04 8.23
N LEU A 255 -11.37 15.84 7.89
CA LEU A 255 -10.29 15.66 6.93
C LEU A 255 -10.70 16.00 5.49
N LEU A 256 -11.90 15.59 5.08
CA LEU A 256 -12.42 15.84 3.73
C LEU A 256 -12.70 17.33 3.48
N LEU A 257 -13.07 18.06 4.51
CA LEU A 257 -13.37 19.49 4.43
C LEU A 257 -12.15 20.40 4.66
N ASP A 258 -11.00 19.84 5.00
CA ASP A 258 -9.73 20.55 5.15
C ASP A 258 -9.01 20.64 3.80
N GLU A 259 -9.00 21.83 3.21
CA GLU A 259 -8.43 22.08 1.87
C GLU A 259 -6.90 21.93 1.83
N SER A 260 -6.23 21.99 2.96
CA SER A 260 -4.78 21.78 3.05
C SER A 260 -4.36 20.32 2.81
N ILE A 261 -5.30 19.37 2.90
CA ILE A 261 -5.04 17.95 2.72
C ILE A 261 -5.31 17.56 1.26
N GLY A 262 -4.27 17.20 0.53
CA GLY A 262 -4.35 16.85 -0.89
C GLY A 262 -4.84 15.42 -1.16
N ILE A 263 -4.56 14.48 -0.25
CA ILE A 263 -4.91 13.05 -0.37
C ILE A 263 -5.58 12.59 0.91
N VAL A 264 -6.84 12.15 0.81
CA VAL A 264 -7.58 11.55 1.93
C VAL A 264 -7.87 10.10 1.61
N SER A 265 -7.51 9.19 2.51
CA SER A 265 -7.78 7.75 2.39
C SER A 265 -8.87 7.36 3.39
N LEU A 266 -9.98 6.82 2.89
CA LEU A 266 -11.10 6.31 3.69
C LEU A 266 -11.15 4.79 3.58
N GLY A 267 -10.66 4.11 4.62
CA GLY A 267 -10.74 2.66 4.76
C GLY A 267 -12.02 2.21 5.46
N GLY A 268 -12.36 0.93 5.35
CA GLY A 268 -13.43 0.31 6.13
C GLY A 268 -14.28 -0.64 5.32
N LYS A 269 -15.07 -1.46 6.04
CA LYS A 269 -15.98 -2.44 5.42
C LYS A 269 -17.06 -1.78 4.57
N ALA A 270 -17.69 -2.58 3.71
CA ALA A 270 -18.84 -2.11 2.95
C ALA A 270 -19.96 -1.60 3.87
N GLY A 271 -20.63 -0.52 3.46
CA GLY A 271 -21.73 0.08 4.23
C GLY A 271 -21.33 0.95 5.41
N THR A 272 -20.04 1.31 5.56
CA THR A 272 -19.57 2.25 6.58
C THR A 272 -19.71 3.73 6.17
N GLY A 273 -20.18 4.02 4.96
CA GLY A 273 -20.45 5.37 4.46
C GLY A 273 -19.28 6.04 3.73
N LYS A 274 -18.22 5.33 3.36
CA LYS A 274 -17.03 5.88 2.66
C LYS A 274 -17.39 6.69 1.42
N SER A 275 -18.12 6.06 0.48
CA SER A 275 -18.47 6.66 -0.81
C SER A 275 -19.45 7.83 -0.63
N ALA A 276 -20.41 7.72 0.31
CA ALA A 276 -21.31 8.82 0.66
C ALA A 276 -20.55 10.04 1.20
N LEU A 277 -19.64 9.85 2.15
CA LEU A 277 -18.81 10.92 2.71
C LEU A 277 -17.92 11.57 1.64
N ALA A 278 -17.31 10.77 0.75
CA ALA A 278 -16.47 11.30 -0.33
C ALA A 278 -17.30 12.11 -1.34
N LEU A 279 -18.47 11.59 -1.75
CA LEU A 279 -19.35 12.26 -2.70
C LEU A 279 -19.93 13.57 -2.15
N THR A 280 -20.43 13.57 -0.93
CA THR A 280 -20.95 14.78 -0.28
C THR A 280 -19.88 15.84 -0.09
N ALA A 281 -18.67 15.47 0.31
CA ALA A 281 -17.55 16.40 0.40
C ALA A 281 -17.17 16.97 -0.99
N GLY A 282 -17.26 16.16 -2.04
CA GLY A 282 -17.05 16.61 -3.42
C GLY A 282 -18.10 17.60 -3.87
N LEU A 283 -19.39 17.33 -3.60
CA LEU A 283 -20.50 18.25 -3.92
C LEU A 283 -20.38 19.55 -3.12
N GLU A 284 -20.06 19.47 -1.84
CA GLU A 284 -19.79 20.63 -0.98
C GLU A 284 -18.67 21.50 -1.59
N ALA A 285 -17.58 20.89 -2.02
CA ALA A 285 -16.45 21.59 -2.60
C ALA A 285 -16.80 22.30 -3.93
N VAL A 286 -17.68 21.70 -4.75
CA VAL A 286 -18.02 22.23 -6.07
C VAL A 286 -19.18 23.22 -6.00
N LEU A 287 -20.24 22.92 -5.27
CA LEU A 287 -21.49 23.68 -5.28
C LEU A 287 -21.48 24.83 -4.25
N GLU A 288 -21.08 24.51 -3.01
CA GLU A 288 -21.16 25.46 -1.91
C GLU A 288 -19.87 26.26 -1.77
N ARG A 289 -18.70 25.59 -1.63
CA ARG A 289 -17.42 26.27 -1.40
C ARG A 289 -16.76 26.77 -2.67
N ARG A 290 -17.07 26.18 -3.82
CA ARG A 290 -16.51 26.52 -5.14
C ARG A 290 -14.99 26.49 -5.19
N THR A 291 -14.38 25.59 -4.40
CA THR A 291 -12.93 25.41 -4.37
C THR A 291 -12.44 24.52 -5.52
N GLN A 292 -13.30 23.65 -6.02
CA GLN A 292 -13.08 22.84 -7.23
C GLN A 292 -14.20 23.10 -8.24
N ARG A 293 -13.93 22.79 -9.52
CA ARG A 293 -14.89 22.99 -10.61
C ARG A 293 -15.80 21.80 -10.84
N LYS A 294 -15.30 20.59 -10.54
CA LYS A 294 -16.01 19.34 -10.77
C LYS A 294 -15.58 18.21 -9.87
N VAL A 295 -16.48 17.26 -9.68
CA VAL A 295 -16.22 15.97 -9.05
C VAL A 295 -15.96 14.94 -10.14
N LEU A 296 -14.84 14.22 -10.05
CA LEU A 296 -14.49 13.12 -10.95
C LEU A 296 -14.43 11.82 -10.15
N VAL A 297 -15.34 10.88 -10.45
CA VAL A 297 -15.36 9.57 -9.80
C VAL A 297 -14.72 8.54 -10.74
N PHE A 298 -13.61 7.97 -10.34
CA PHE A 298 -12.97 6.86 -11.05
C PHE A 298 -13.23 5.55 -10.32
N ARG A 299 -13.73 4.56 -11.05
CA ARG A 299 -13.91 3.19 -10.55
C ARG A 299 -13.09 2.21 -11.39
N PRO A 300 -12.42 1.24 -10.73
CA PRO A 300 -11.83 0.11 -11.44
C PRO A 300 -12.94 -0.74 -12.08
N LEU A 301 -12.72 -1.16 -13.31
CA LEU A 301 -13.64 -2.03 -14.03
C LEU A 301 -13.18 -3.49 -13.85
N TYR A 302 -13.49 -4.08 -12.71
CA TYR A 302 -13.33 -5.51 -12.50
C TYR A 302 -14.69 -6.17 -12.43
N ALA A 303 -14.94 -7.16 -13.28
CA ALA A 303 -16.16 -7.93 -13.21
C ALA A 303 -16.10 -8.90 -12.01
N VAL A 304 -17.21 -9.00 -11.29
CA VAL A 304 -17.38 -10.00 -10.24
C VAL A 304 -17.15 -11.40 -10.83
N GLY A 305 -16.22 -12.17 -10.27
CA GLY A 305 -15.88 -13.51 -10.77
C GLY A 305 -14.79 -13.57 -11.84
N GLY A 306 -14.03 -12.47 -12.08
CA GLY A 306 -12.81 -12.48 -12.91
C GLY A 306 -13.04 -12.52 -14.43
N GLN A 307 -14.25 -12.24 -14.91
CA GLN A 307 -14.52 -12.11 -16.34
C GLN A 307 -14.11 -10.72 -16.86
N ASP A 308 -13.40 -10.67 -17.99
CA ASP A 308 -13.04 -9.40 -18.63
C ASP A 308 -14.28 -8.70 -19.22
N LEU A 309 -14.40 -7.39 -18.97
CA LEU A 309 -15.45 -6.54 -19.55
C LEU A 309 -15.50 -6.57 -21.09
N GLY A 310 -14.45 -7.03 -21.74
CA GLY A 310 -14.39 -7.23 -23.18
C GLY A 310 -15.47 -8.14 -23.75
N TYR A 311 -16.02 -9.04 -22.94
CA TYR A 311 -17.12 -9.95 -23.32
C TYR A 311 -18.52 -9.35 -23.24
N LEU A 312 -18.71 -8.18 -22.63
CA LEU A 312 -20.01 -7.53 -22.59
C LEU A 312 -20.25 -6.80 -23.92
N PRO A 313 -21.43 -7.02 -24.59
CA PRO A 313 -21.78 -6.26 -25.77
C PRO A 313 -22.09 -4.81 -25.42
N GLY A 314 -21.73 -3.87 -26.29
CA GLY A 314 -22.00 -2.44 -26.14
C GLY A 314 -20.77 -1.55 -26.14
N THR A 315 -21.00 -0.24 -26.23
CA THR A 315 -19.98 0.81 -26.13
C THR A 315 -19.41 0.90 -24.69
N GLU A 316 -18.25 1.53 -24.51
CA GLU A 316 -17.67 1.74 -23.16
C GLU A 316 -18.64 2.46 -22.21
N ASN A 317 -19.41 3.44 -22.71
CA ASN A 317 -20.40 4.16 -21.93
C ASN A 317 -21.58 3.27 -21.51
N GLU A 318 -22.05 2.38 -22.38
CA GLU A 318 -23.11 1.41 -22.05
C GLU A 318 -22.63 0.38 -21.03
N LYS A 319 -21.38 -0.02 -21.10
CA LYS A 319 -20.75 -0.93 -20.12
C LYS A 319 -20.56 -0.26 -18.76
N MET A 320 -20.40 1.06 -18.72
CA MET A 320 -20.26 1.83 -17.47
C MET A 320 -21.60 2.04 -16.74
N GLY A 321 -22.75 1.87 -17.41
CA GLY A 321 -24.07 2.10 -16.81
C GLY A 321 -24.26 1.50 -15.41
N PRO A 322 -23.99 0.21 -15.17
CA PRO A 322 -24.15 -0.40 -13.85
C PRO A 322 -23.25 0.18 -12.76
N TRP A 323 -22.03 0.61 -13.09
CA TRP A 323 -21.09 1.22 -12.11
C TRP A 323 -21.42 2.67 -11.82
N ALA A 324 -21.83 3.43 -12.85
CA ALA A 324 -22.34 4.78 -12.67
C ALA A 324 -23.63 4.76 -11.83
N GLN A 325 -24.50 3.78 -12.04
CA GLN A 325 -25.72 3.62 -11.27
C GLN A 325 -25.47 3.51 -9.77
N ALA A 326 -24.47 2.74 -9.33
CA ALA A 326 -24.15 2.62 -7.92
C ALA A 326 -23.70 3.97 -7.27
N VAL A 327 -23.07 4.86 -8.06
CA VAL A 327 -22.75 6.23 -7.61
C VAL A 327 -24.02 7.06 -7.50
N PHE A 328 -24.90 6.98 -8.52
CA PHE A 328 -26.18 7.71 -8.53
C PHE A 328 -27.12 7.20 -7.41
N ASP A 329 -27.22 5.90 -7.18
CA ASP A 329 -28.01 5.34 -6.07
C ASP A 329 -27.53 5.86 -4.70
N THR A 330 -26.22 6.10 -4.55
CA THR A 330 -25.68 6.74 -3.35
C THR A 330 -26.10 8.20 -3.26
N LEU A 331 -26.14 8.91 -4.37
CA LEU A 331 -26.47 10.33 -4.44
C LEU A 331 -27.98 10.60 -4.31
N ASP A 332 -28.85 9.69 -4.80
CA ASP A 332 -30.30 9.79 -4.66
C ASP A 332 -30.77 9.89 -3.19
N GLY A 333 -29.97 9.32 -2.27
CA GLY A 333 -30.21 9.46 -0.84
C GLY A 333 -29.67 10.75 -0.22
N LEU A 334 -28.90 11.57 -0.98
CA LEU A 334 -28.14 12.71 -0.47
C LEU A 334 -28.56 14.06 -1.08
N ALA A 335 -29.10 14.07 -2.30
CA ALA A 335 -29.49 15.28 -3.01
C ALA A 335 -30.85 15.09 -3.69
N SER A 336 -31.59 16.20 -3.93
CA SER A 336 -32.83 16.11 -4.69
C SER A 336 -32.56 15.80 -6.17
N PRO A 337 -33.49 15.17 -6.88
CA PRO A 337 -33.35 14.87 -8.32
C PRO A 337 -33.01 16.10 -9.15
N GLU A 338 -33.62 17.27 -8.83
CA GLU A 338 -33.41 18.52 -9.56
C GLU A 338 -31.94 19.02 -9.43
N VAL A 339 -31.37 18.90 -8.23
CA VAL A 339 -29.96 19.25 -7.99
C VAL A 339 -29.05 18.32 -8.75
N MET A 340 -29.38 17.02 -8.78
CA MET A 340 -28.58 16.02 -9.49
C MET A 340 -28.62 16.23 -11.00
N ASP A 341 -29.80 16.53 -11.58
CA ASP A 341 -29.94 16.83 -13.00
C ASP A 341 -29.13 18.07 -13.39
N GLU A 342 -29.12 19.10 -12.55
CA GLU A 342 -28.33 20.29 -12.76
C GLU A 342 -26.81 20.01 -12.73
N VAL A 343 -26.36 19.26 -11.74
CA VAL A 343 -24.93 18.89 -11.55
C VAL A 343 -24.42 18.07 -12.75
N ILE A 344 -25.23 17.09 -13.22
CA ILE A 344 -24.88 16.25 -14.35
C ILE A 344 -24.90 17.04 -15.66
N SER A 345 -25.98 17.82 -15.90
CA SER A 345 -26.14 18.60 -17.15
C SER A 345 -25.06 19.67 -17.32
N ARG A 346 -24.54 20.21 -16.23
CA ARG A 346 -23.42 21.17 -16.23
C ARG A 346 -22.04 20.49 -16.28
N GLY A 347 -21.97 19.16 -16.29
CA GLY A 347 -20.70 18.42 -16.27
C GLY A 347 -19.88 18.62 -14.99
N MET A 348 -20.55 18.96 -13.87
CA MET A 348 -19.92 19.12 -12.57
C MET A 348 -19.66 17.80 -11.85
N LEU A 349 -20.28 16.71 -12.28
CA LEU A 349 -20.05 15.35 -11.85
C LEU A 349 -19.83 14.45 -13.06
N GLU A 350 -18.69 13.77 -13.12
CA GLU A 350 -18.39 12.78 -14.13
C GLU A 350 -18.01 11.45 -13.46
N VAL A 351 -18.62 10.34 -13.88
CA VAL A 351 -18.23 8.98 -13.47
C VAL A 351 -17.51 8.33 -14.63
N LEU A 352 -16.27 7.92 -14.42
CA LEU A 352 -15.37 7.49 -15.48
C LEU A 352 -14.68 6.16 -15.15
N PRO A 353 -14.45 5.29 -16.15
CA PRO A 353 -13.55 4.17 -15.97
C PRO A 353 -12.12 4.67 -15.72
N LEU A 354 -11.39 3.94 -14.90
CA LEU A 354 -10.04 4.33 -14.55
C LEU A 354 -9.09 4.39 -15.76
N THR A 355 -9.38 3.63 -16.82
CA THR A 355 -8.64 3.68 -18.09
C THR A 355 -8.60 5.06 -18.72
N HIS A 356 -9.63 5.89 -18.48
CA HIS A 356 -9.75 7.25 -19.01
C HIS A 356 -8.85 8.28 -18.31
N ILE A 357 -8.13 7.90 -17.26
CA ILE A 357 -7.20 8.80 -16.59
C ILE A 357 -5.90 9.01 -17.37
N ARG A 358 -5.56 8.04 -18.25
CA ARG A 358 -4.34 8.11 -19.06
C ARG A 358 -4.40 9.27 -20.05
N GLY A 359 -3.33 10.09 -20.08
CA GLY A 359 -3.25 11.26 -20.96
C GLY A 359 -4.00 12.51 -20.47
N ARG A 360 -4.73 12.44 -19.35
CA ARG A 360 -5.38 13.61 -18.73
C ARG A 360 -4.47 14.21 -17.66
N SER A 361 -4.52 15.52 -17.52
CA SER A 361 -4.08 16.25 -16.32
C SER A 361 -5.33 16.78 -15.63
N LEU A 362 -5.47 16.46 -14.35
CA LEU A 362 -6.66 16.82 -13.57
C LEU A 362 -6.37 18.12 -12.81
N HIS A 363 -7.01 19.21 -13.22
CA HIS A 363 -6.88 20.52 -12.57
C HIS A 363 -8.20 20.93 -11.96
N ASP A 364 -8.14 21.65 -10.84
CA ASP A 364 -9.30 22.21 -10.14
C ASP A 364 -10.43 21.17 -9.93
N SER A 365 -10.06 19.93 -9.62
CA SER A 365 -10.99 18.80 -9.57
C SER A 365 -10.98 18.13 -8.20
N PHE A 366 -12.15 17.75 -7.71
CA PHE A 366 -12.31 16.86 -6.57
C PHE A 366 -12.38 15.43 -7.11
N VAL A 367 -11.31 14.68 -6.95
CA VAL A 367 -11.16 13.34 -7.52
C VAL A 367 -11.52 12.29 -6.48
N ILE A 368 -12.36 11.33 -6.82
CA ILE A 368 -12.69 10.18 -5.99
C ILE A 368 -12.23 8.94 -6.75
N VAL A 369 -11.40 8.12 -6.12
CA VAL A 369 -11.04 6.79 -6.60
C VAL A 369 -11.78 5.80 -5.72
N ASP A 370 -12.90 5.31 -6.22
CA ASP A 370 -13.76 4.37 -5.48
C ASP A 370 -13.28 2.93 -5.70
N GLU A 371 -13.42 2.06 -4.69
CA GLU A 371 -12.94 0.67 -4.68
C GLU A 371 -11.43 0.55 -4.98
N ALA A 372 -10.65 1.48 -4.42
CA ALA A 372 -9.22 1.61 -4.69
C ALA A 372 -8.38 0.40 -4.22
N GLN A 373 -8.89 -0.47 -3.34
CA GLN A 373 -8.23 -1.71 -2.92
C GLN A 373 -7.99 -2.69 -4.08
N SER A 374 -8.76 -2.56 -5.16
CA SER A 374 -8.60 -3.37 -6.36
C SER A 374 -7.46 -2.88 -7.28
N LEU A 375 -6.76 -1.79 -6.92
CA LEU A 375 -5.72 -1.18 -7.74
C LEU A 375 -4.33 -1.64 -7.35
N GLU A 376 -3.59 -2.10 -8.35
CA GLU A 376 -2.17 -2.29 -8.21
C GLU A 376 -1.44 -0.97 -7.95
N ARG A 377 -0.32 -1.03 -7.24
CA ARG A 377 0.50 0.14 -6.88
C ARG A 377 0.82 1.06 -8.05
N ASN A 378 1.20 0.49 -9.21
CA ASN A 378 1.57 1.27 -10.40
C ASN A 378 0.38 2.02 -11.01
N VAL A 379 -0.82 1.43 -10.93
CA VAL A 379 -2.05 2.06 -11.41
C VAL A 379 -2.41 3.23 -10.50
N LEU A 380 -2.36 3.03 -9.18
CA LEU A 380 -2.63 4.09 -8.21
C LEU A 380 -1.61 5.23 -8.32
N LEU A 381 -0.31 4.94 -8.49
CA LEU A 381 0.72 5.95 -8.75
C LEU A 381 0.43 6.74 -10.03
N THR A 382 -0.08 6.09 -11.08
CA THR A 382 -0.49 6.77 -12.32
C THR A 382 -1.61 7.77 -12.04
N VAL A 383 -2.62 7.39 -11.24
CA VAL A 383 -3.71 8.28 -10.83
C VAL A 383 -3.18 9.50 -10.07
N LEU A 384 -2.40 9.25 -9.01
CA LEU A 384 -1.89 10.30 -8.14
C LEU A 384 -0.96 11.27 -8.88
N SER A 385 -0.18 10.79 -9.86
CA SER A 385 0.71 11.62 -10.68
C SER A 385 -0.02 12.50 -11.70
N ARG A 386 -1.33 12.32 -11.90
CA ARG A 386 -2.15 13.16 -12.80
C ARG A 386 -2.84 14.32 -12.10
N LEU A 387 -2.76 14.38 -10.78
CA LEU A 387 -3.32 15.49 -10.01
C LEU A 387 -2.53 16.76 -10.30
N GLY A 388 -3.19 17.73 -10.90
CA GLY A 388 -2.67 19.07 -11.17
C GLY A 388 -3.04 20.06 -10.07
N SER A 389 -2.72 21.34 -10.31
CA SER A 389 -3.04 22.41 -9.39
C SER A 389 -4.53 22.49 -9.06
N GLY A 390 -4.88 22.84 -7.82
CA GLY A 390 -6.25 22.97 -7.34
C GLY A 390 -7.01 21.65 -7.18
N SER A 391 -6.37 20.50 -7.45
CA SER A 391 -7.04 19.19 -7.34
C SER A 391 -6.70 18.47 -6.04
N ARG A 392 -7.67 17.69 -5.56
CA ARG A 392 -7.57 16.81 -4.38
C ARG A 392 -8.05 15.42 -4.77
N VAL A 393 -7.63 14.41 -4.01
CA VAL A 393 -8.09 13.03 -4.23
C VAL A 393 -8.54 12.38 -2.93
N VAL A 394 -9.63 11.65 -3.05
CA VAL A 394 -10.14 10.75 -2.00
C VAL A 394 -10.04 9.32 -2.52
N LEU A 395 -9.42 8.44 -1.74
CA LEU A 395 -9.32 7.02 -2.00
C LEU A 395 -10.30 6.30 -1.06
N THR A 396 -11.36 5.70 -1.60
CA THR A 396 -12.23 4.84 -0.79
C THR A 396 -11.84 3.38 -1.01
N HIS A 397 -11.73 2.60 0.06
CA HIS A 397 -11.28 1.23 -0.06
C HIS A 397 -11.81 0.31 1.05
N ASP A 398 -11.93 -0.97 0.73
CA ASP A 398 -12.25 -2.03 1.67
C ASP A 398 -11.22 -3.16 1.50
N VAL A 399 -10.31 -3.31 2.46
CA VAL A 399 -9.23 -4.30 2.39
C VAL A 399 -9.77 -5.74 2.42
N ALA A 400 -10.96 -5.95 3.00
CA ALA A 400 -11.61 -7.26 3.05
C ALA A 400 -12.28 -7.66 1.72
N GLN A 401 -12.68 -6.67 0.90
CA GLN A 401 -13.34 -6.90 -0.40
C GLN A 401 -12.35 -6.64 -1.54
N ARG A 402 -11.67 -7.68 -1.99
CA ARG A 402 -10.74 -7.61 -3.13
C ARG A 402 -11.27 -8.40 -4.31
N ASP A 403 -11.88 -7.71 -5.26
CA ASP A 403 -12.33 -8.33 -6.51
C ASP A 403 -11.15 -8.71 -7.42
N ASN A 404 -10.04 -7.98 -7.30
CA ASN A 404 -8.82 -8.28 -8.03
C ASN A 404 -7.89 -9.11 -7.15
N LEU A 405 -7.96 -10.44 -7.28
CA LEU A 405 -7.11 -11.39 -6.55
C LEU A 405 -5.61 -11.25 -6.87
N ARG A 406 -5.26 -10.53 -7.95
CA ARG A 406 -3.86 -10.28 -8.37
C ARG A 406 -3.18 -9.21 -7.53
N VAL A 407 -3.92 -8.34 -6.87
CA VAL A 407 -3.35 -7.23 -6.07
C VAL A 407 -2.60 -7.78 -4.85
N GLY A 408 -3.15 -8.76 -4.16
CA GLY A 408 -2.51 -9.47 -3.05
C GLY A 408 -1.68 -8.56 -2.13
N ARG A 409 -0.39 -8.89 -1.99
CA ARG A 409 0.59 -8.12 -1.20
C ARG A 409 1.10 -6.84 -1.88
N HIS A 410 0.73 -6.60 -3.15
CA HIS A 410 1.08 -5.39 -3.91
C HIS A 410 -0.01 -4.32 -3.83
N ASP A 411 -0.80 -4.32 -2.77
CA ASP A 411 -1.86 -3.36 -2.50
C ASP A 411 -1.35 -1.92 -2.62
N GLY A 412 -1.83 -1.23 -3.63
CA GLY A 412 -1.43 0.15 -3.90
C GLY A 412 -1.88 1.10 -2.78
N VAL A 413 -3.06 0.87 -2.21
CA VAL A 413 -3.61 1.73 -1.15
C VAL A 413 -2.86 1.52 0.16
N ALA A 414 -2.60 0.26 0.56
CA ALA A 414 -1.81 -0.02 1.75
C ALA A 414 -0.41 0.60 1.65
N ALA A 415 0.22 0.54 0.46
CA ALA A 415 1.51 1.19 0.22
C ALA A 415 1.45 2.71 0.37
N VAL A 416 0.38 3.36 -0.11
CA VAL A 416 0.18 4.81 0.02
C VAL A 416 -0.03 5.17 1.49
N VAL A 417 -0.90 4.45 2.21
CA VAL A 417 -1.18 4.69 3.64
C VAL A 417 0.10 4.61 4.46
N GLU A 418 0.87 3.52 4.33
CA GLU A 418 2.08 3.33 5.15
C GLU A 418 3.21 4.29 4.80
N LYS A 419 3.38 4.63 3.51
CA LYS A 419 4.47 5.53 3.08
C LYS A 419 4.20 7.00 3.30
N LEU A 420 2.93 7.41 3.22
CA LEU A 420 2.54 8.81 3.40
C LEU A 420 2.06 9.13 4.82
N LYS A 421 1.99 8.14 5.70
CA LYS A 421 1.66 8.29 7.11
C LYS A 421 2.46 9.42 7.76
N GLY A 422 1.76 10.41 8.31
CA GLY A 422 2.36 11.58 8.95
C GLY A 422 2.81 12.69 7.98
N HIS A 423 2.59 12.56 6.68
CA HIS A 423 2.86 13.63 5.73
C HIS A 423 1.74 14.69 5.78
N PRO A 424 2.03 16.01 5.81
CA PRO A 424 1.01 17.07 5.92
C PRO A 424 -0.08 17.06 4.85
N LEU A 425 0.24 16.61 3.63
CA LEU A 425 -0.72 16.53 2.52
C LEU A 425 -1.54 15.23 2.50
N PHE A 426 -1.32 14.32 3.46
CA PHE A 426 -1.97 13.02 3.49
C PHE A 426 -2.69 12.77 4.81
N ALA A 427 -3.92 12.28 4.73
CA ALA A 427 -4.68 11.81 5.87
C ALA A 427 -5.34 10.45 5.59
N HIS A 428 -5.49 9.67 6.63
CA HIS A 428 -6.18 8.37 6.57
C HIS A 428 -7.08 8.19 7.79
N VAL A 429 -8.24 7.58 7.54
CA VAL A 429 -9.10 7.08 8.62
C VAL A 429 -9.83 5.82 8.17
N THR A 430 -9.90 4.83 9.04
CA THR A 430 -10.66 3.60 8.85
C THR A 430 -12.00 3.69 9.59
N LEU A 431 -13.10 3.54 8.86
CA LEU A 431 -14.45 3.52 9.40
C LEU A 431 -14.78 2.09 9.84
N SER A 432 -15.00 1.90 11.14
CA SER A 432 -15.24 0.57 11.72
C SER A 432 -16.72 0.20 11.79
N ARG A 433 -17.60 1.21 11.96
CA ARG A 433 -19.02 0.99 12.20
C ARG A 433 -19.82 0.93 10.92
N SER A 434 -20.49 -0.20 10.67
CA SER A 434 -21.42 -0.34 9.55
C SER A 434 -22.76 0.38 9.85
N GLU A 435 -23.25 1.15 8.88
CA GLU A 435 -24.56 1.83 8.90
C GLU A 435 -25.60 1.05 8.10
N ARG A 436 -25.31 -0.19 7.71
CA ARG A 436 -26.24 -1.07 6.99
C ARG A 436 -27.38 -1.55 7.88
N SER A 437 -28.40 -2.11 7.22
CA SER A 437 -29.51 -2.75 7.92
C SER A 437 -29.03 -3.89 8.85
N PRO A 438 -29.75 -4.21 9.93
CA PRO A 438 -29.40 -5.31 10.83
C PRO A 438 -29.21 -6.65 10.10
N ILE A 439 -29.96 -6.87 9.00
CA ILE A 439 -29.86 -8.09 8.18
C ILE A 439 -28.50 -8.13 7.46
N ALA A 440 -28.08 -7.04 6.84
CA ALA A 440 -26.79 -6.98 6.15
C ALA A 440 -25.60 -7.08 7.12
N ALA A 441 -25.73 -6.52 8.33
CA ALA A 441 -24.73 -6.65 9.38
C ALA A 441 -24.62 -8.11 9.85
N LEU A 442 -25.72 -8.78 10.11
CA LEU A 442 -25.78 -10.18 10.53
C LEU A 442 -25.14 -11.11 9.49
N VAL A 443 -25.52 -10.96 8.19
CA VAL A 443 -24.98 -11.80 7.12
C VAL A 443 -23.49 -11.62 6.96
N THR A 444 -22.98 -10.38 7.07
CA THR A 444 -21.54 -10.09 6.99
C THR A 444 -20.79 -10.74 8.15
N GLU A 445 -21.29 -10.63 9.38
CA GLU A 445 -20.69 -11.23 10.57
C GLU A 445 -20.65 -12.76 10.46
N MET A 446 -21.78 -13.39 10.10
CA MET A 446 -21.89 -14.86 10.01
C MET A 446 -21.01 -15.46 8.89
N LEU A 447 -20.81 -14.76 7.77
CA LEU A 447 -20.02 -15.27 6.65
C LEU A 447 -18.51 -15.01 6.83
N GLU A 448 -18.13 -13.97 7.59
CA GLU A 448 -16.73 -13.71 7.90
C GLU A 448 -16.16 -14.69 8.94
N GLU A 449 -16.98 -15.21 9.88
CA GLU A 449 -16.57 -16.24 10.85
C GLU A 449 -16.24 -17.60 10.21
N TYR A 450 -16.68 -17.86 8.97
CA TYR A 450 -16.43 -19.10 8.23
C TYR A 450 -15.30 -18.98 7.20
N GLY A 451 -14.54 -17.89 7.18
CA GLY A 451 -13.32 -17.80 6.42
C GLY A 451 -12.26 -18.79 6.95
N PRO A 452 -11.44 -19.44 6.08
CA PRO A 452 -10.41 -20.35 6.57
C PRO A 452 -9.48 -19.62 7.53
N ALA A 453 -9.33 -20.18 8.72
CA ALA A 453 -8.36 -19.70 9.71
C ALA A 453 -6.98 -19.60 9.07
N ALA A 454 -6.34 -18.43 9.22
CA ALA A 454 -5.04 -18.10 8.65
C ALA A 454 -3.91 -19.02 9.17
#